data_c9f77d29ee04402b983eeca014cdc7f5
#
_entry.id   c9f77d29ee04402b983eeca014cdc7f5
#
_cell.length_a   1.000
_cell.length_b   1.000
_cell.length_c   1.000
_cell.angle_alpha   90.00
_cell.angle_beta   90.00
_cell.angle_gamma   90.00
#
_symmetry.space_group_name_H-M   'P 1'
#
loop_
_entity.id
_entity.type
_entity.pdbx_description
1 polymer ?
#
loop_
_entity_poly.entity_id
_entity_poly.type
_entity_poly.pdbx_seq_one_letter_code
_entity_poly.pdbx_strand_id
1 'polypeptide(L)'
;MDISNIDDQHQELLGKGILNSVLSFSEILSWEANEDTDIIKGVISKENLVFISGHPKTGKTSLVLDLGLSLAFNEKWFELNVLQRSKVLFLTGEGGQSKIIDRIKVLGHAIEAVGFSDYFRLSYETNLDLVDDESFAQFIARLANLDIDVLIIDPLVCFHGYDENVPRHMGELVKKLRLMIESLNISIIILHHDTKQGKPLRGHSILEGAYDTLMHLVYNEPKPVKDKNGKSTLRMTNEYWSLDFTCKHAEGPGKWKLSRDGIVFSKKSSESTKDQ
;
A
#
# COMPACT_ATOMS: atom_id res chain seq x y z
N MET A 1 7.16 -25.98 -29.38
CA MET A 1 6.23 -25.35 -28.47
C MET A 1 5.33 -24.46 -29.29
N ASP A 2 4.06 -24.78 -29.29
CA ASP A 2 3.07 -24.21 -30.22
C ASP A 2 2.69 -22.80 -29.74
N ILE A 3 3.04 -21.80 -30.54
CA ILE A 3 2.85 -20.38 -30.24
C ILE A 3 1.38 -19.95 -30.42
N SER A 4 0.54 -20.80 -31.00
CA SER A 4 -0.87 -20.54 -31.27
C SER A 4 -1.75 -20.42 -30.03
N ASN A 5 -1.37 -21.04 -28.91
CA ASN A 5 -2.13 -20.99 -27.66
C ASN A 5 -1.92 -19.68 -26.83
N ILE A 6 -0.88 -18.91 -27.13
CA ILE A 6 -0.61 -17.64 -26.45
C ILE A 6 -1.48 -16.52 -27.04
N ASP A 7 -1.73 -16.58 -28.36
CA ASP A 7 -2.57 -15.60 -29.05
C ASP A 7 -4.06 -15.71 -28.69
N ASP A 8 -4.57 -16.94 -28.48
CA ASP A 8 -5.97 -17.16 -28.10
C ASP A 8 -6.27 -16.68 -26.67
N GLN A 9 -5.36 -16.90 -25.71
CA GLN A 9 -5.49 -16.38 -24.35
C GLN A 9 -5.32 -14.84 -24.29
N HIS A 10 -4.48 -14.30 -25.15
CA HIS A 10 -4.32 -12.83 -25.27
C HIS A 10 -5.54 -12.20 -25.93
N GLN A 11 -6.17 -12.86 -26.89
CA GLN A 11 -7.43 -12.40 -27.51
C GLN A 11 -8.61 -12.58 -26.57
N GLU A 12 -8.63 -13.57 -25.69
CA GLU A 12 -9.68 -13.74 -24.67
C GLU A 12 -9.58 -12.65 -23.56
N LEU A 13 -8.37 -12.21 -23.21
CA LEU A 13 -8.12 -11.06 -22.31
C LEU A 13 -8.44 -9.70 -23.00
N LEU A 14 -8.20 -9.59 -24.31
CA LEU A 14 -8.52 -8.40 -25.11
C LEU A 14 -9.96 -8.42 -25.66
N GLY A 15 -10.59 -9.57 -25.72
CA GLY A 15 -11.93 -9.79 -26.28
C GLY A 15 -13.07 -9.54 -25.32
N LYS A 16 -12.81 -9.21 -24.06
CA LYS A 16 -13.83 -8.62 -23.19
C LYS A 16 -14.07 -7.19 -23.67
N GLY A 17 -15.09 -7.01 -24.47
CA GLY A 17 -15.45 -5.77 -25.14
C GLY A 17 -15.66 -4.61 -24.16
N ILE A 18 -15.56 -3.40 -24.66
CA ILE A 18 -15.59 -2.10 -23.95
C ILE A 18 -16.85 -1.89 -23.05
N LEU A 19 -17.82 -2.81 -23.04
CA LEU A 19 -19.08 -2.71 -22.29
C LEU A 19 -19.47 -4.06 -21.64
N ASN A 20 -18.53 -4.75 -21.00
CA ASN A 20 -18.79 -6.08 -20.42
C ASN A 20 -19.67 -6.08 -19.16
N SER A 21 -19.96 -4.93 -18.60
CA SER A 21 -20.76 -4.81 -17.37
C SER A 21 -21.79 -3.68 -17.46
N VAL A 22 -22.72 -3.80 -18.43
CA VAL A 22 -23.89 -2.91 -18.44
C VAL A 22 -24.99 -3.55 -17.63
N LEU A 23 -25.33 -2.92 -16.50
CA LEU A 23 -26.41 -3.34 -15.63
C LEU A 23 -27.65 -2.47 -15.88
N SER A 24 -28.79 -3.09 -16.01
CA SER A 24 -30.08 -2.39 -15.97
C SER A 24 -30.37 -1.89 -14.53
N PHE A 25 -31.24 -0.91 -14.39
CA PHE A 25 -31.63 -0.42 -13.07
C PHE A 25 -32.23 -1.51 -12.17
N SER A 26 -32.95 -2.47 -12.72
CA SER A 26 -33.47 -3.61 -11.99
C SER A 26 -32.37 -4.55 -11.48
N GLU A 27 -31.33 -4.78 -12.27
CA GLU A 27 -30.17 -5.57 -11.85
C GLU A 27 -29.38 -4.83 -10.76
N ILE A 28 -29.22 -3.49 -10.86
CA ILE A 28 -28.60 -2.68 -9.82
C ILE A 28 -29.38 -2.78 -8.51
N LEU A 29 -30.70 -2.72 -8.54
CA LEU A 29 -31.55 -2.83 -7.34
C LEU A 29 -31.55 -4.23 -6.73
N SER A 30 -31.38 -5.27 -7.55
CA SER A 30 -31.28 -6.65 -7.08
C SER A 30 -29.84 -7.03 -6.68
N TRP A 31 -28.86 -6.13 -6.90
CA TRP A 31 -27.49 -6.34 -6.51
C TRP A 31 -27.40 -6.34 -4.98
N GLU A 32 -27.34 -7.52 -4.40
CA GLU A 32 -26.91 -7.64 -3.01
C GLU A 32 -25.42 -7.32 -2.98
N ALA A 33 -25.06 -6.20 -2.34
CA ALA A 33 -23.67 -5.88 -2.10
C ALA A 33 -23.06 -7.08 -1.37
N ASN A 34 -22.05 -7.71 -1.97
CA ASN A 34 -21.32 -8.79 -1.31
C ASN A 34 -20.91 -8.30 0.07
N GLU A 35 -21.37 -9.00 1.09
CA GLU A 35 -21.06 -8.68 2.48
C GLU A 35 -19.55 -8.57 2.66
N ASP A 36 -19.13 -7.46 3.29
CA ASP A 36 -17.76 -7.14 3.72
C ASP A 36 -16.65 -7.40 2.68
N THR A 37 -16.51 -6.46 1.76
CA THR A 37 -15.30 -6.37 0.92
C THR A 37 -14.11 -5.81 1.69
N ASP A 38 -14.31 -5.29 2.90
CA ASP A 38 -13.26 -4.68 3.70
C ASP A 38 -12.26 -5.72 4.24
N ILE A 39 -10.98 -5.48 3.98
CA ILE A 39 -9.85 -6.19 4.61
C ILE A 39 -9.54 -5.51 5.95
N ILE A 40 -9.49 -4.18 5.95
CA ILE A 40 -9.46 -3.33 7.15
C ILE A 40 -10.58 -2.30 6.99
N LYS A 41 -11.54 -2.34 7.88
CA LYS A 41 -12.77 -1.54 7.78
C LYS A 41 -12.51 -0.06 7.51
N GLY A 42 -13.04 0.42 6.38
CA GLY A 42 -12.94 1.81 5.97
C GLY A 42 -11.53 2.29 5.61
N VAL A 43 -10.55 1.39 5.48
CA VAL A 43 -9.17 1.71 5.15
C VAL A 43 -8.68 0.94 3.93
N ILE A 44 -8.87 -0.37 3.91
CA ILE A 44 -8.46 -1.24 2.81
C ILE A 44 -9.60 -2.20 2.50
N SER A 45 -10.11 -2.17 1.29
CA SER A 45 -11.09 -3.12 0.77
C SER A 45 -10.46 -3.97 -0.33
N LYS A 46 -11.13 -5.04 -0.72
CA LYS A 46 -10.74 -5.82 -1.91
C LYS A 46 -10.69 -4.91 -3.13
N GLU A 47 -9.81 -5.24 -4.07
CA GLU A 47 -9.64 -4.50 -5.33
C GLU A 47 -9.26 -3.03 -5.14
N ASN A 48 -8.72 -2.66 -3.99
CA ASN A 48 -8.26 -1.30 -3.73
C ASN A 48 -6.83 -1.05 -4.23
N LEU A 49 -6.61 0.19 -4.67
CA LEU A 49 -5.30 0.76 -4.90
C LEU A 49 -4.94 1.68 -3.73
N VAL A 50 -4.00 1.25 -2.91
CA VAL A 50 -3.56 1.96 -1.70
C VAL A 50 -2.17 2.52 -1.91
N PHE A 51 -1.96 3.80 -1.60
CA PHE A 51 -0.63 4.40 -1.57
C PHE A 51 -0.18 4.68 -0.14
N ILE A 52 1.10 4.38 0.14
CA ILE A 52 1.79 4.80 1.35
C ILE A 52 2.91 5.74 0.94
N SER A 53 2.75 7.03 1.23
CA SER A 53 3.70 8.07 0.85
C SER A 53 4.47 8.61 2.05
N GLY A 54 5.61 9.22 1.78
CA GLY A 54 6.44 9.87 2.79
C GLY A 54 7.86 10.10 2.27
N HIS A 55 8.60 10.97 2.94
CA HIS A 55 10.00 11.23 2.61
C HIS A 55 10.87 9.97 2.71
N PRO A 56 11.98 9.89 1.96
CA PRO A 56 12.98 8.84 2.17
C PRO A 56 13.39 8.72 3.64
N LYS A 57 13.63 7.50 4.12
CA LYS A 57 14.07 7.19 5.50
C LYS A 57 13.06 7.47 6.62
N THR A 58 11.80 7.78 6.32
CA THR A 58 10.75 7.94 7.34
C THR A 58 10.31 6.61 7.97
N GLY A 59 10.65 5.47 7.37
CA GLY A 59 10.28 4.15 7.89
C GLY A 59 9.11 3.49 7.17
N LYS A 60 8.72 3.97 5.97
CA LYS A 60 7.62 3.40 5.17
C LYS A 60 7.70 1.87 5.02
N THR A 61 8.86 1.36 4.61
CA THR A 61 9.09 -0.09 4.47
C THR A 61 8.77 -0.85 5.75
N SER A 62 9.20 -0.35 6.93
CA SER A 62 8.91 -1.01 8.21
C SER A 62 7.43 -0.97 8.54
N LEU A 63 6.77 0.18 8.30
CA LEU A 63 5.34 0.34 8.52
C LEU A 63 4.51 -0.61 7.64
N VAL A 64 4.88 -0.76 6.36
CA VAL A 64 4.12 -1.60 5.43
C VAL A 64 4.45 -3.08 5.58
N LEU A 65 5.65 -3.43 6.03
CA LEU A 65 5.96 -4.81 6.43
C LEU A 65 5.10 -5.24 7.61
N ASP A 66 4.96 -4.38 8.62
CA ASP A 66 4.08 -4.60 9.77
C ASP A 66 2.61 -4.76 9.34
N LEU A 67 2.12 -3.88 8.47
CA LEU A 67 0.80 -4.01 7.85
C LEU A 67 0.64 -5.34 7.12
N GLY A 68 1.58 -5.71 6.25
CA GLY A 68 1.52 -6.94 5.46
C GLY A 68 1.52 -8.21 6.34
N LEU A 69 2.30 -8.21 7.42
CA LEU A 69 2.29 -9.29 8.41
C LEU A 69 0.95 -9.33 9.15
N SER A 70 0.42 -8.18 9.58
CA SER A 70 -0.90 -8.10 10.23
C SER A 70 -2.01 -8.67 9.34
N LEU A 71 -2.01 -8.34 8.04
CA LEU A 71 -2.96 -8.90 7.07
C LEU A 71 -2.80 -10.41 6.92
N ALA A 72 -1.56 -10.90 6.82
CA ALA A 72 -1.25 -12.31 6.62
C ALA A 72 -1.57 -13.18 7.84
N PHE A 73 -1.43 -12.65 9.04
CA PHE A 73 -1.68 -13.39 10.29
C PHE A 73 -3.03 -13.10 10.94
N ASN A 74 -3.83 -12.20 10.32
CA ASN A 74 -5.13 -11.76 10.85
C ASN A 74 -5.02 -11.10 12.21
N GLU A 75 -3.94 -10.35 12.43
CA GLU A 75 -3.66 -9.60 13.63
C GLU A 75 -4.09 -8.14 13.49
N LYS A 76 -4.32 -7.47 14.59
CA LYS A 76 -4.62 -6.03 14.56
C LYS A 76 -3.41 -5.26 14.03
N TRP A 77 -3.66 -4.36 13.08
CA TRP A 77 -2.68 -3.36 12.70
C TRP A 77 -2.91 -2.09 13.54
N PHE A 78 -2.07 -1.87 14.53
CA PHE A 78 -2.31 -0.94 15.64
C PHE A 78 -3.63 -1.29 16.35
N GLU A 79 -4.65 -0.43 16.24
CA GLU A 79 -5.99 -0.64 16.82
C GLU A 79 -7.03 -1.10 15.79
N LEU A 80 -6.65 -1.14 14.50
CA LEU A 80 -7.55 -1.54 13.43
C LEU A 80 -7.63 -3.07 13.35
N ASN A 81 -8.86 -3.58 13.34
CA ASN A 81 -9.09 -5.00 13.14
C ASN A 81 -8.88 -5.36 11.67
N VAL A 82 -8.10 -6.41 11.42
CA VAL A 82 -8.08 -7.11 10.15
C VAL A 82 -9.31 -8.01 10.13
N LEU A 83 -10.19 -7.81 9.16
CA LEU A 83 -11.47 -8.54 9.08
C LEU A 83 -11.34 -9.83 8.29
N GLN A 84 -10.38 -9.87 7.35
CA GLN A 84 -10.13 -11.03 6.50
C GLN A 84 -8.63 -11.30 6.45
N ARG A 85 -8.26 -12.54 6.76
CA ARG A 85 -6.90 -13.02 6.56
C ARG A 85 -6.56 -12.99 5.06
N SER A 86 -5.43 -12.41 4.70
CA SER A 86 -5.05 -12.21 3.30
C SER A 86 -3.73 -12.88 2.97
N LYS A 87 -3.63 -13.48 1.79
CA LYS A 87 -2.37 -13.97 1.23
C LYS A 87 -1.61 -12.79 0.63
N VAL A 88 -0.52 -12.40 1.28
CA VAL A 88 0.27 -11.21 0.95
C VAL A 88 1.52 -11.61 0.17
N LEU A 89 1.76 -10.98 -0.98
CA LEU A 89 3.05 -10.97 -1.65
C LEU A 89 3.71 -9.60 -1.44
N PHE A 90 4.85 -9.58 -0.77
CA PHE A 90 5.69 -8.40 -0.62
C PHE A 90 6.76 -8.41 -1.70
N LEU A 91 6.64 -7.49 -2.66
CA LEU A 91 7.56 -7.29 -3.77
C LEU A 91 8.48 -6.12 -3.47
N THR A 92 9.80 -6.33 -3.49
CA THR A 92 10.77 -5.26 -3.26
C THR A 92 11.91 -5.30 -4.29
N GLY A 93 12.35 -4.11 -4.70
CA GLY A 93 13.47 -3.92 -5.64
C GLY A 93 14.69 -3.24 -5.01
N GLU A 94 14.60 -2.84 -3.73
CA GLU A 94 15.71 -2.13 -3.07
C GLU A 94 16.04 -2.68 -1.67
N GLY A 95 17.15 -2.20 -1.12
CA GLY A 95 17.53 -2.47 0.27
C GLY A 95 18.29 -3.78 0.51
N GLY A 96 18.33 -4.68 -0.47
CA GLY A 96 18.94 -6.01 -0.38
C GLY A 96 18.13 -7.01 0.43
N GLN A 97 18.02 -8.23 -0.08
CA GLN A 97 17.16 -9.29 0.44
C GLN A 97 17.38 -9.59 1.93
N SER A 98 18.64 -9.68 2.39
CA SER A 98 18.97 -9.97 3.80
C SER A 98 18.39 -8.93 4.76
N LYS A 99 18.48 -7.65 4.42
CA LYS A 99 17.97 -6.56 5.29
C LYS A 99 16.44 -6.60 5.43
N ILE A 100 15.74 -6.97 4.37
CA ILE A 100 14.27 -7.14 4.43
C ILE A 100 13.92 -8.34 5.30
N ILE A 101 14.62 -9.46 5.12
CA ILE A 101 14.44 -10.67 5.95
C ILE A 101 14.68 -10.36 7.43
N ASP A 102 15.73 -9.62 7.77
CA ASP A 102 16.02 -9.24 9.16
C ASP A 102 14.91 -8.36 9.76
N ARG A 103 14.35 -7.43 8.98
CA ARG A 103 13.19 -6.62 9.41
C ARG A 103 11.96 -7.49 9.66
N ILE A 104 11.65 -8.42 8.73
CA ILE A 104 10.54 -9.35 8.88
C ILE A 104 10.70 -10.19 10.15
N LYS A 105 11.91 -10.68 10.45
CA LYS A 105 12.17 -11.46 11.68
C LYS A 105 11.93 -10.62 12.94
N VAL A 106 12.36 -9.36 12.96
CA VAL A 106 12.14 -8.47 14.11
C VAL A 106 10.66 -8.17 14.30
N LEU A 107 9.93 -7.86 13.23
CA LEU A 107 8.49 -7.59 13.28
C LEU A 107 7.69 -8.86 13.60
N GLY A 108 8.07 -9.98 13.00
CA GLY A 108 7.41 -11.29 13.21
C GLY A 108 7.58 -11.86 14.62
N HIS A 109 8.60 -11.45 15.37
CA HIS A 109 8.70 -11.82 16.79
C HIS A 109 7.66 -11.13 17.69
N ALA A 110 7.12 -9.99 17.23
CA ALA A 110 6.02 -9.31 17.92
C ALA A 110 4.64 -9.94 17.59
N ILE A 111 4.58 -10.73 16.52
CA ILE A 111 3.43 -11.53 16.12
C ILE A 111 3.77 -12.96 16.56
N GLU A 112 2.97 -13.58 17.41
CA GLU A 112 3.11 -15.00 17.76
C GLU A 112 2.83 -15.86 16.51
N ALA A 113 3.72 -15.78 15.53
CA ALA A 113 3.62 -16.47 14.26
C ALA A 113 3.96 -17.96 14.44
N VAL A 114 3.09 -18.69 15.11
CA VAL A 114 3.17 -20.14 15.18
C VAL A 114 2.64 -20.72 13.87
N GLY A 115 3.58 -21.03 12.96
CA GLY A 115 3.38 -22.08 11.96
C GLY A 115 2.59 -21.74 10.73
N PHE A 116 2.95 -20.66 9.92
CA PHE A 116 2.23 -20.48 8.64
C PHE A 116 2.93 -19.66 7.58
N SER A 117 3.70 -20.34 6.79
CA SER A 117 4.53 -19.79 5.71
C SER A 117 3.76 -19.29 4.47
N ASP A 118 2.51 -19.73 4.25
CA ASP A 118 1.88 -19.56 2.94
C ASP A 118 1.11 -18.25 2.76
N TYR A 119 0.81 -17.55 3.86
CA TYR A 119 0.08 -16.28 3.82
C TYR A 119 0.95 -15.05 3.64
N PHE A 120 2.27 -15.12 3.91
CA PHE A 120 3.19 -14.03 3.64
C PHE A 120 4.36 -14.55 2.80
N ARG A 121 4.50 -13.99 1.61
CA ARG A 121 5.58 -14.31 0.67
C ARG A 121 6.37 -13.07 0.35
N LEU A 122 7.69 -13.23 0.18
CA LEU A 122 8.62 -12.17 -0.20
C LEU A 122 9.19 -12.48 -1.58
N SER A 123 9.13 -11.51 -2.49
CA SER A 123 9.89 -11.53 -3.74
C SER A 123 10.84 -10.35 -3.81
N TYR A 124 12.08 -10.61 -4.18
CA TYR A 124 13.10 -9.60 -4.46
C TYR A 124 13.38 -9.61 -5.96
N GLU A 125 12.94 -8.56 -6.64
CA GLU A 125 13.02 -8.46 -8.09
C GLU A 125 13.80 -7.21 -8.50
N THR A 126 14.68 -7.36 -9.49
CA THR A 126 15.48 -6.25 -10.03
C THR A 126 15.26 -6.02 -11.52
N ASN A 127 14.62 -6.97 -12.21
CA ASN A 127 14.45 -6.96 -13.66
C ASN A 127 12.98 -6.80 -14.09
N LEU A 128 12.06 -6.63 -13.14
CA LEU A 128 10.65 -6.39 -13.45
C LEU A 128 10.47 -4.95 -13.92
N ASP A 129 9.88 -4.76 -15.09
CA ASP A 129 9.41 -3.47 -15.57
C ASP A 129 7.90 -3.55 -15.86
N LEU A 130 7.11 -2.85 -15.04
CA LEU A 130 5.64 -2.81 -15.15
C LEU A 130 5.15 -2.08 -16.39
N VAL A 131 5.99 -1.28 -17.04
CA VAL A 131 5.58 -0.51 -18.23
C VAL A 131 5.96 -1.19 -19.53
N ASP A 132 6.91 -2.11 -19.51
CA ASP A 132 7.16 -3.01 -20.63
C ASP A 132 6.04 -4.05 -20.73
N ASP A 133 5.45 -4.21 -21.91
CA ASP A 133 4.27 -5.05 -22.08
C ASP A 133 4.56 -6.54 -21.91
N GLU A 134 5.72 -7.00 -22.35
CA GLU A 134 6.12 -8.41 -22.20
C GLU A 134 6.42 -8.74 -20.73
N SER A 135 7.22 -7.89 -20.05
CA SER A 135 7.52 -8.01 -18.63
C SER A 135 6.25 -8.00 -17.80
N PHE A 136 5.32 -7.09 -18.09
CA PHE A 136 4.03 -6.98 -17.41
C PHE A 136 3.15 -8.23 -17.60
N ALA A 137 3.02 -8.73 -18.84
CA ALA A 137 2.23 -9.92 -19.12
C ALA A 137 2.81 -11.18 -18.41
N GLN A 138 4.12 -11.34 -18.43
CA GLN A 138 4.79 -12.42 -17.69
C GLN A 138 4.58 -12.30 -16.18
N PHE A 139 4.59 -11.09 -15.64
CA PHE A 139 4.36 -10.84 -14.22
C PHE A 139 2.93 -11.18 -13.81
N ILE A 140 1.92 -10.72 -14.56
CA ILE A 140 0.51 -11.08 -14.32
C ILE A 140 0.32 -12.60 -14.36
N ALA A 141 0.86 -13.28 -15.36
CA ALA A 141 0.75 -14.73 -15.48
C ALA A 141 1.36 -15.47 -14.27
N ARG A 142 2.46 -14.96 -13.72
CA ARG A 142 3.06 -15.50 -12.49
C ARG A 142 2.20 -15.23 -11.27
N LEU A 143 1.67 -14.02 -11.12
CA LEU A 143 0.80 -13.66 -10.00
C LEU A 143 -0.49 -14.50 -9.98
N ALA A 144 -1.10 -14.75 -11.14
CA ALA A 144 -2.29 -15.59 -11.27
C ALA A 144 -2.09 -17.01 -10.71
N ASN A 145 -0.86 -17.54 -10.75
CA ASN A 145 -0.51 -18.86 -10.21
C ASN A 145 -0.15 -18.83 -8.72
N LEU A 146 -0.01 -17.65 -8.11
CA LEU A 146 0.41 -17.55 -6.71
C LEU A 146 -0.75 -17.50 -5.72
N ASP A 147 -1.98 -17.33 -6.21
CA ASP A 147 -3.19 -17.22 -5.38
C ASP A 147 -2.98 -16.26 -4.21
N ILE A 148 -2.83 -14.96 -4.55
CA ILE A 148 -2.62 -13.87 -3.60
C ILE A 148 -3.86 -12.98 -3.52
N ASP A 149 -4.09 -12.35 -2.36
CA ASP A 149 -5.15 -11.36 -2.14
C ASP A 149 -4.62 -9.92 -2.16
N VAL A 150 -3.37 -9.75 -1.70
CA VAL A 150 -2.73 -8.43 -1.56
C VAL A 150 -1.31 -8.47 -2.13
N LEU A 151 -1.02 -7.56 -3.05
CA LEU A 151 0.33 -7.28 -3.56
C LEU A 151 0.86 -6.00 -2.93
N ILE A 152 2.01 -6.07 -2.27
CA ILE A 152 2.73 -4.89 -1.75
C ILE A 152 3.94 -4.62 -2.64
N ILE A 153 4.10 -3.36 -3.11
CA ILE A 153 5.20 -2.93 -3.99
C ILE A 153 6.07 -1.89 -3.27
N ASP A 154 7.33 -2.20 -2.98
CA ASP A 154 8.25 -1.36 -2.21
C ASP A 154 9.62 -1.18 -2.89
N PRO A 155 9.92 0.01 -3.39
CA PRO A 155 9.01 1.08 -3.81
C PRO A 155 8.64 0.97 -5.29
N LEU A 156 7.57 1.67 -5.71
CA LEU A 156 7.09 1.66 -7.09
C LEU A 156 8.17 2.05 -8.11
N VAL A 157 9.00 3.03 -7.77
CA VAL A 157 10.06 3.56 -8.65
C VAL A 157 11.07 2.52 -9.12
N CYS A 158 11.21 1.41 -8.41
CA CYS A 158 12.09 0.30 -8.81
C CYS A 158 11.51 -0.54 -9.95
N PHE A 159 10.25 -0.39 -10.29
CA PHE A 159 9.52 -1.27 -11.19
C PHE A 159 8.97 -0.58 -12.44
N HIS A 160 9.49 0.59 -12.79
CA HIS A 160 9.19 1.28 -14.04
C HIS A 160 10.30 2.24 -14.47
N GLY A 161 10.51 2.36 -15.77
CA GLY A 161 11.45 3.32 -16.36
C GLY A 161 10.83 4.69 -16.70
N TYR A 162 9.59 4.95 -16.30
CA TYR A 162 8.89 6.21 -16.63
C TYR A 162 9.36 7.40 -15.79
N ASP A 163 9.33 8.60 -16.39
CA ASP A 163 9.50 9.84 -15.64
C ASP A 163 8.20 10.18 -14.89
N GLU A 164 8.28 10.18 -13.56
CA GLU A 164 7.17 10.47 -12.66
C GLU A 164 6.59 11.90 -12.84
N ASN A 165 7.34 12.82 -13.44
CA ASN A 165 6.88 14.18 -13.70
C ASN A 165 6.05 14.31 -15.01
N VAL A 166 5.98 13.26 -15.82
CA VAL A 166 5.22 13.25 -17.08
C VAL A 166 3.83 12.66 -16.83
N PRO A 167 2.75 13.46 -16.98
CA PRO A 167 1.37 13.02 -16.70
C PRO A 167 0.98 11.75 -17.46
N ARG A 168 1.33 11.67 -18.74
CA ARG A 168 1.02 10.52 -19.59
C ARG A 168 1.64 9.23 -19.01
N HIS A 169 2.91 9.28 -18.59
CA HIS A 169 3.61 8.14 -18.02
C HIS A 169 2.90 7.61 -16.78
N MET A 170 2.55 8.49 -15.86
CA MET A 170 1.82 8.10 -14.65
C MET A 170 0.41 7.60 -14.95
N GLY A 171 -0.26 8.17 -15.94
CA GLY A 171 -1.56 7.69 -16.38
C GLY A 171 -1.53 6.27 -16.97
N GLU A 172 -0.52 5.95 -17.76
CA GLU A 172 -0.31 4.61 -18.30
C GLU A 172 0.04 3.60 -17.19
N LEU A 173 0.89 3.97 -16.25
CA LEU A 173 1.22 3.13 -15.10
C LEU A 173 -0.02 2.84 -14.23
N VAL A 174 -0.83 3.85 -13.94
CA VAL A 174 -2.09 3.67 -13.20
C VAL A 174 -3.05 2.74 -13.92
N LYS A 175 -3.17 2.83 -15.24
CA LYS A 175 -4.01 1.90 -16.02
C LYS A 175 -3.52 0.45 -15.88
N LYS A 176 -2.21 0.20 -15.93
CA LYS A 176 -1.64 -1.14 -15.74
C LYS A 176 -1.88 -1.67 -14.31
N LEU A 177 -1.74 -0.82 -13.29
CA LEU A 177 -2.06 -1.19 -11.91
C LEU A 177 -3.54 -1.55 -11.75
N ARG A 178 -4.46 -0.77 -12.32
CA ARG A 178 -5.89 -1.07 -12.30
C ARG A 178 -6.23 -2.34 -13.07
N LEU A 179 -5.63 -2.55 -14.24
CA LEU A 179 -5.78 -3.78 -15.00
C LEU A 179 -5.35 -5.01 -14.18
N MET A 180 -4.24 -4.90 -13.44
CA MET A 180 -3.76 -5.98 -12.56
C MET A 180 -4.77 -6.26 -11.43
N ILE A 181 -5.30 -5.21 -10.78
CA ILE A 181 -6.32 -5.33 -9.75
C ILE A 181 -7.55 -6.08 -10.28
N GLU A 182 -8.09 -5.61 -11.40
CA GLU A 182 -9.30 -6.16 -12.01
C GLU A 182 -9.11 -7.60 -12.53
N SER A 183 -7.96 -7.88 -13.17
CA SER A 183 -7.71 -9.20 -13.77
C SER A 183 -7.45 -10.28 -12.73
N LEU A 184 -6.90 -9.94 -11.58
CA LEU A 184 -6.50 -10.88 -10.54
C LEU A 184 -7.39 -10.82 -9.29
N ASN A 185 -8.35 -9.89 -9.22
CA ASN A 185 -9.19 -9.61 -8.04
C ASN A 185 -8.36 -9.38 -6.76
N ILE A 186 -7.24 -8.66 -6.87
CA ILE A 186 -6.33 -8.38 -5.76
C ILE A 186 -6.39 -6.92 -5.34
N SER A 187 -5.91 -6.61 -4.13
CA SER A 187 -5.60 -5.23 -3.72
C SER A 187 -4.11 -4.97 -3.89
N ILE A 188 -3.75 -3.73 -4.26
CA ILE A 188 -2.35 -3.34 -4.40
C ILE A 188 -2.02 -2.23 -3.41
N ILE A 189 -0.98 -2.43 -2.60
CA ILE A 189 -0.43 -1.44 -1.68
C ILE A 189 0.93 -1.00 -2.21
N ILE A 190 1.09 0.30 -2.46
CA ILE A 190 2.27 0.86 -3.12
C ILE A 190 2.98 1.83 -2.20
N LEU A 191 4.30 1.62 -2.02
CA LEU A 191 5.16 2.62 -1.41
C LEU A 191 5.64 3.60 -2.46
N HIS A 192 5.43 4.88 -2.18
CA HIS A 192 5.83 5.96 -3.06
C HIS A 192 6.49 7.10 -2.28
N HIS A 193 7.32 7.89 -2.97
CA HIS A 193 8.00 9.02 -2.35
C HIS A 193 7.16 10.30 -2.42
N ASP A 194 7.35 11.17 -1.44
CA ASP A 194 6.83 12.53 -1.48
C ASP A 194 7.57 13.39 -2.51
N THR A 195 6.95 14.49 -2.88
CA THR A 195 7.62 15.57 -3.61
C THR A 195 8.76 16.15 -2.76
N LYS A 196 9.71 16.85 -3.39
CA LYS A 196 10.78 17.57 -2.68
C LYS A 196 10.23 18.62 -1.69
N GLN A 197 9.02 19.12 -1.91
CA GLN A 197 8.34 20.08 -1.03
C GLN A 197 7.54 19.40 0.09
N GLY A 198 7.61 18.07 0.22
CA GLY A 198 6.91 17.32 1.26
C GLY A 198 5.40 17.13 1.01
N LYS A 199 4.92 17.36 -0.21
CA LYS A 199 3.56 16.97 -0.57
C LYS A 199 3.52 15.47 -0.81
N PRO A 200 2.44 14.77 -0.39
CA PRO A 200 2.27 13.36 -0.67
C PRO A 200 2.29 13.07 -2.17
N LEU A 201 2.76 11.90 -2.52
CA LEU A 201 2.82 11.36 -3.88
C LEU A 201 3.62 12.26 -4.84
N ARG A 202 4.92 11.95 -4.94
CA ARG A 202 5.76 12.53 -5.99
C ARG A 202 5.21 12.12 -7.36
N GLY A 203 5.18 13.08 -8.29
CA GLY A 203 4.63 12.88 -9.62
C GLY A 203 3.46 13.82 -9.88
N HIS A 204 2.63 13.48 -10.84
CA HIS A 204 1.53 14.33 -11.28
C HIS A 204 0.25 14.09 -10.45
N SER A 205 -0.66 15.09 -10.43
CA SER A 205 -2.01 15.02 -9.84
C SER A 205 -2.85 13.80 -10.28
N ILE A 206 -2.43 13.11 -11.33
CA ILE A 206 -3.04 11.84 -11.75
C ILE A 206 -2.97 10.78 -10.65
N LEU A 207 -1.86 10.69 -9.90
CA LEU A 207 -1.74 9.76 -8.78
C LEU A 207 -2.69 10.15 -7.63
N GLU A 208 -2.93 11.47 -7.41
CA GLU A 208 -3.90 11.95 -6.42
C GLU A 208 -5.33 11.51 -6.76
N GLY A 209 -5.65 11.38 -8.06
CA GLY A 209 -6.92 10.86 -8.55
C GLY A 209 -7.04 9.33 -8.51
N ALA A 210 -5.93 8.61 -8.47
CA ALA A 210 -5.91 7.18 -8.75
C ALA A 210 -6.11 6.26 -7.54
N TYR A 211 -5.72 6.67 -6.32
CA TYR A 211 -5.82 5.82 -5.14
C TYR A 211 -7.25 5.75 -4.60
N ASP A 212 -7.55 4.68 -3.89
CA ASP A 212 -8.76 4.53 -3.07
C ASP A 212 -8.43 4.95 -1.62
N THR A 213 -7.23 4.61 -1.14
CA THR A 213 -6.71 5.06 0.15
C THR A 213 -5.27 5.58 0.00
N LEU A 214 -4.99 6.70 0.63
CA LEU A 214 -3.65 7.26 0.81
C LEU A 214 -3.31 7.30 2.30
N MET A 215 -2.16 6.75 2.66
CA MET A 215 -1.55 6.86 3.97
C MET A 215 -0.28 7.70 3.86
N HIS A 216 -0.24 8.86 4.51
CA HIS A 216 0.91 9.76 4.45
C HIS A 216 1.71 9.74 5.75
N LEU A 217 2.92 9.19 5.70
CA LEU A 217 3.83 9.06 6.84
C LEU A 217 4.83 10.22 6.88
N VAL A 218 4.74 11.05 7.91
CA VAL A 218 5.61 12.22 8.10
C VAL A 218 6.40 12.10 9.41
N TYR A 219 7.72 12.27 9.33
CA TYR A 219 8.57 12.42 10.50
C TYR A 219 8.55 13.86 10.99
N ASN A 220 8.29 14.06 12.26
CA ASN A 220 8.26 15.36 12.92
C ASN A 220 9.44 15.47 13.89
N GLU A 221 10.42 16.29 13.50
CA GLU A 221 11.61 16.54 14.31
C GLU A 221 11.28 17.22 15.64
N PRO A 222 12.10 17.00 16.68
CA PRO A 222 12.00 17.74 17.92
C PRO A 222 12.12 19.26 17.67
N LYS A 223 11.25 20.04 18.29
CA LYS A 223 11.26 21.51 18.17
C LYS A 223 11.33 22.14 19.55
N PRO A 224 11.96 23.33 19.69
CA PRO A 224 11.92 24.08 20.94
C PRO A 224 10.48 24.39 21.35
N VAL A 225 10.16 24.12 22.61
CA VAL A 225 8.86 24.49 23.19
C VAL A 225 8.84 26.02 23.36
N LYS A 226 7.78 26.65 22.93
CA LYS A 226 7.57 28.11 23.15
C LYS A 226 6.94 28.36 24.52
N ASP A 227 7.40 29.40 25.20
CA ASP A 227 6.76 29.90 26.43
C ASP A 227 5.44 30.65 26.12
N LYS A 228 4.78 31.14 27.18
CA LYS A 228 3.51 31.89 27.08
C LYS A 228 3.62 33.18 26.23
N ASN A 229 4.84 33.69 26.04
CA ASN A 229 5.13 34.90 25.25
C ASN A 229 5.62 34.55 23.82
N GLY A 230 5.58 33.26 23.42
CA GLY A 230 6.02 32.79 22.11
C GLY A 230 7.54 32.68 21.96
N LYS A 231 8.34 32.90 23.03
CA LYS A 231 9.80 32.76 23.01
C LYS A 231 10.21 31.31 23.15
N SER A 232 11.17 30.85 22.32
CA SER A 232 11.71 29.49 22.38
C SER A 232 12.43 29.23 23.71
N THR A 233 12.12 28.12 24.34
CA THR A 233 12.77 27.62 25.56
C THR A 233 13.86 26.60 25.21
N LEU A 234 14.67 26.22 26.21
CA LEU A 234 15.63 25.12 26.07
C LEU A 234 14.98 23.73 26.06
N ARG A 235 13.68 23.64 26.42
CA ARG A 235 12.92 22.41 26.39
C ARG A 235 12.54 22.06 24.95
N MET A 236 12.79 20.83 24.52
CA MET A 236 12.41 20.32 23.20
C MET A 236 11.16 19.46 23.29
N THR A 237 10.34 19.48 22.24
CA THR A 237 9.32 18.45 22.06
C THR A 237 9.99 17.10 21.77
N ASN A 238 9.29 15.99 22.02
CA ASN A 238 9.75 14.68 21.56
C ASN A 238 9.57 14.57 20.04
N GLU A 239 10.43 13.80 19.40
CA GLU A 239 10.18 13.37 18.03
C GLU A 239 8.93 12.49 17.96
N TYR A 240 8.27 12.54 16.84
CA TYR A 240 7.13 11.66 16.54
C TYR A 240 6.90 11.54 15.05
N TRP A 241 6.17 10.51 14.66
CA TRP A 241 5.66 10.37 13.30
C TRP A 241 4.16 10.67 13.30
N SER A 242 3.68 11.25 12.22
CA SER A 242 2.24 11.32 11.96
C SER A 242 1.91 10.44 10.77
N LEU A 243 0.84 9.66 10.90
CA LEU A 243 0.25 8.88 9.82
C LEU A 243 -1.15 9.44 9.56
N ASP A 244 -1.34 10.00 8.37
CA ASP A 244 -2.57 10.66 7.95
C ASP A 244 -3.27 9.80 6.91
N PHE A 245 -4.56 9.56 7.08
CA PHE A 245 -5.36 8.70 6.20
C PHE A 245 -6.31 9.56 5.37
N THR A 246 -6.31 9.35 4.06
CA THR A 246 -7.30 9.89 3.12
C THR A 246 -7.96 8.71 2.41
N CYS A 247 -9.20 8.41 2.77
CA CYS A 247 -9.99 7.34 2.18
C CYS A 247 -11.09 7.95 1.32
N LYS A 248 -11.23 7.50 0.06
CA LYS A 248 -12.24 8.10 -0.86
C LYS A 248 -13.65 7.60 -0.62
N HIS A 249 -13.78 6.38 -0.09
CA HIS A 249 -15.06 5.69 0.01
C HIS A 249 -15.53 5.50 1.46
N ALA A 250 -14.77 6.03 2.43
CA ALA A 250 -15.09 5.92 3.85
C ALA A 250 -14.50 7.09 4.64
N GLU A 251 -15.04 7.34 5.83
CA GLU A 251 -14.42 8.19 6.83
C GLU A 251 -13.28 7.40 7.49
N GLY A 252 -12.07 7.58 7.00
CA GLY A 252 -10.89 6.87 7.50
C GLY A 252 -10.55 7.21 8.95
N PRO A 253 -9.50 6.58 9.53
CA PRO A 253 -9.11 6.77 10.93
C PRO A 253 -8.61 8.19 11.28
N GLY A 254 -8.50 9.07 10.29
CA GLY A 254 -7.97 10.41 10.45
C GLY A 254 -6.44 10.41 10.61
N LYS A 255 -5.92 11.27 11.47
CA LYS A 255 -4.49 11.46 11.67
C LYS A 255 -4.02 10.87 13.00
N TRP A 256 -3.03 9.99 12.92
CA TRP A 256 -2.41 9.37 14.08
C TRP A 256 -1.05 10.00 14.42
N LYS A 257 -0.74 9.99 15.71
CA LYS A 257 0.59 10.29 16.22
C LYS A 257 1.26 8.98 16.63
N LEU A 258 2.42 8.70 16.05
CA LEU A 258 3.16 7.46 16.29
C LEU A 258 4.48 7.77 17.02
N SER A 259 4.95 6.81 17.79
CA SER A 259 6.33 6.68 18.22
C SER A 259 6.99 5.54 17.46
N ARG A 260 8.31 5.50 17.47
CA ARG A 260 9.08 4.47 16.81
C ARG A 260 10.22 4.03 17.71
N ASP A 261 10.37 2.71 17.86
CA ASP A 261 11.52 2.09 18.51
C ASP A 261 12.18 1.11 17.52
N GLY A 262 13.42 1.40 17.14
CA GLY A 262 14.08 0.69 16.05
C GLY A 262 13.28 0.74 14.75
N ILE A 263 12.66 -0.36 14.35
CA ILE A 263 11.81 -0.46 13.17
C ILE A 263 10.32 -0.58 13.50
N VAL A 264 9.96 -0.73 14.78
CA VAL A 264 8.58 -0.93 15.25
C VAL A 264 7.91 0.42 15.49
N PHE A 265 6.74 0.61 14.91
CA PHE A 265 5.88 1.75 15.19
C PHE A 265 4.83 1.40 16.26
N SER A 266 4.50 2.39 17.07
CA SER A 266 3.42 2.28 18.06
C SER A 266 2.57 3.54 18.05
N LYS A 267 1.23 3.39 18.11
CA LYS A 267 0.32 4.54 18.19
C LYS A 267 0.41 5.14 19.59
N LYS A 268 0.63 6.45 19.68
CA LYS A 268 0.54 7.19 20.95
C LYS A 268 -0.92 7.39 21.29
N SER A 269 -1.33 7.03 22.50
CA SER A 269 -2.61 7.42 23.04
C SER A 269 -2.73 8.95 22.99
N SER A 270 -3.90 9.47 22.59
CA SER A 270 -4.22 10.88 22.77
C SER A 270 -4.20 11.13 24.28
N GLU A 271 -3.13 11.76 24.79
CA GLU A 271 -3.18 12.33 26.13
C GLU A 271 -4.36 13.31 26.14
N SER A 272 -5.39 12.99 26.90
CA SER A 272 -6.38 13.97 27.29
C SER A 272 -5.60 15.11 27.94
N THR A 273 -5.55 16.26 27.29
CA THR A 273 -5.16 17.53 27.91
C THR A 273 -6.13 17.76 29.06
N LYS A 274 -5.86 17.18 30.22
CA LYS A 274 -6.30 17.75 31.50
C LYS A 274 -5.20 18.70 31.91
N ASP A 275 -5.39 19.94 31.50
CA ASP A 275 -4.72 21.09 32.11
C ASP A 275 -4.98 21.04 33.62
N GLN A 276 -3.91 20.94 34.35
CA GLN A 276 -3.81 21.48 35.71
C GLN A 276 -2.85 22.66 35.72
#